data_dcca77847bd3b3639f8444f85da61778
#
_entry.id   dcca77847bd3b3639f8444f85da61778
#
_cell.length_a   1.000
_cell.length_b   1.000
_cell.length_c   1.000
_cell.angle_alpha   90.00
_cell.angle_beta   90.00
_cell.angle_gamma   90.00
#
_symmetry.space_group_name_H-M   'P 1'
#
loop_
_entity.id
_entity.type
_entity.pdbx_description
1 polymer ?
#
loop_
_entity_poly.entity_id
_entity_poly.type
_entity_poly.pdbx_seq_one_letter_code
_entity_poly.pdbx_strand_id
1 'polypeptide(L)'
;IKKNLFKFFFKYAHKIIVNSSHFKKEFQNVFNINTVLIYNPLDKSQILKKSKKFLNFKFFDDSKSLKIINIARFTNQKDHITLLKGFELIVKKKKCKLLIMGYGKNKEIIKNFIRQKKLNNYINVIDFQDNPYNYLNKADIFVLTSKFEGLPNVLLEAQVLKKFIISSDCPTGPKEILKNGKYGDLFNVGDYKNLSKKIIRYNKNLKVNRSKINLAYNNLKR
;
A
#
# COMPACT_ATOMS: atom_id res chain seq x y z
N ILE A 1 -7.06 31.04 6.09
CA ILE A 1 -7.56 31.01 7.49
C ILE A 1 -7.02 29.78 8.23
N LYS A 2 -7.19 28.54 7.75
CA LYS A 2 -6.73 27.32 8.46
C LYS A 2 -5.21 27.32 8.76
N LYS A 3 -4.36 27.73 7.81
CA LYS A 3 -2.91 27.73 7.96
C LYS A 3 -2.41 28.64 9.09
N ASN A 4 -2.98 29.83 9.21
CA ASN A 4 -2.63 30.80 10.25
C ASN A 4 -3.12 30.33 11.64
N LEU A 5 -4.29 29.69 11.70
CA LEU A 5 -4.81 29.09 12.92
C LEU A 5 -3.89 28.00 13.46
N PHE A 6 -3.45 27.07 12.59
CA PHE A 6 -2.48 26.04 12.99
C PHE A 6 -1.15 26.63 13.44
N LYS A 7 -0.64 27.66 12.72
CA LYS A 7 0.62 28.35 13.11
C LYS A 7 0.53 28.95 14.51
N PHE A 8 -0.63 29.48 14.87
CA PHE A 8 -0.88 30.01 16.21
C PHE A 8 -0.78 28.91 17.27
N PHE A 9 -1.49 27.81 17.12
CA PHE A 9 -1.46 26.70 18.08
C PHE A 9 -0.09 26.02 18.19
N PHE A 10 0.65 25.89 17.09
CA PHE A 10 1.97 25.26 17.12
C PHE A 10 3.00 26.02 17.96
N LYS A 11 2.81 27.32 18.19
CA LYS A 11 3.70 28.13 19.06
C LYS A 11 3.66 27.69 20.52
N TYR A 12 2.55 27.10 20.96
CA TYR A 12 2.39 26.66 22.35
C TYR A 12 2.81 25.20 22.55
N ALA A 13 3.19 24.48 21.49
CA ALA A 13 3.66 23.12 21.60
C ALA A 13 5.15 23.08 22.02
N HIS A 14 5.48 22.36 23.08
CA HIS A 14 6.87 22.16 23.48
C HIS A 14 7.69 21.47 22.39
N LYS A 15 7.13 20.46 21.74
CA LYS A 15 7.73 19.73 20.61
C LYS A 15 6.64 19.27 19.67
N ILE A 16 6.91 19.32 18.36
CA ILE A 16 6.03 18.77 17.34
C ILE A 16 6.74 17.54 16.75
N ILE A 17 6.08 16.40 16.82
CA ILE A 17 6.58 15.14 16.32
C ILE A 17 5.92 14.84 14.96
N VAL A 18 6.71 14.44 13.99
CA VAL A 18 6.25 14.00 12.67
C VAL A 18 6.81 12.62 12.36
N ASN A 19 6.08 11.85 11.56
CA ASN A 19 6.44 10.45 11.29
C ASN A 19 7.04 10.21 9.89
N SER A 20 7.31 11.27 9.12
CA SER A 20 8.00 11.15 7.85
C SER A 20 8.95 12.33 7.63
N SER A 21 10.03 12.09 6.87
CA SER A 21 10.99 13.13 6.51
C SER A 21 10.37 14.22 5.63
N HIS A 22 9.36 13.84 4.84
CA HIS A 22 8.62 14.78 4.02
C HIS A 22 7.81 15.76 4.89
N PHE A 23 7.05 15.27 5.87
CA PHE A 23 6.33 16.15 6.80
C PHE A 23 7.28 17.06 7.57
N LYS A 24 8.47 16.56 7.96
CA LYS A 24 9.48 17.41 8.60
C LYS A 24 9.85 18.60 7.72
N LYS A 25 10.13 18.35 6.44
CA LYS A 25 10.43 19.39 5.47
C LYS A 25 9.26 20.33 5.21
N GLU A 26 8.05 19.79 5.09
CA GLU A 26 6.84 20.56 4.88
C GLU A 26 6.57 21.52 6.05
N PHE A 27 6.68 21.06 7.30
CA PHE A 27 6.53 21.90 8.48
C PHE A 27 7.56 23.03 8.52
N GLN A 28 8.80 22.72 8.20
CA GLN A 28 9.86 23.77 8.09
C GLN A 28 9.52 24.79 7.02
N ASN A 29 9.16 24.34 5.82
CA ASN A 29 8.93 25.24 4.68
C ASN A 29 7.63 26.06 4.83
N VAL A 30 6.57 25.46 5.37
CA VAL A 30 5.24 26.08 5.43
C VAL A 30 5.05 26.93 6.67
N PHE A 31 5.57 26.47 7.82
CA PHE A 31 5.33 27.09 9.12
C PHE A 31 6.58 27.70 9.75
N ASN A 32 7.77 27.43 9.19
CA ASN A 32 9.06 27.76 9.78
C ASN A 32 9.24 27.17 11.19
N ILE A 33 8.82 25.90 11.37
CA ILE A 33 8.84 25.19 12.64
C ILE A 33 9.74 23.96 12.52
N ASN A 34 10.70 23.84 13.45
CA ASN A 34 11.49 22.63 13.60
C ASN A 34 10.68 21.53 14.27
N THR A 35 10.67 20.35 13.63
CA THR A 35 9.97 19.18 14.15
C THR A 35 10.92 18.03 14.44
N VAL A 36 10.53 17.16 15.36
CA VAL A 36 11.26 15.93 15.69
C VAL A 36 10.71 14.80 14.80
N LEU A 37 11.58 14.15 14.05
CA LEU A 37 11.22 12.98 13.24
C LEU A 37 11.28 11.71 14.10
N ILE A 38 10.11 11.10 14.34
CA ILE A 38 9.99 9.80 14.97
C ILE A 38 9.11 8.94 14.09
N TYR A 39 9.71 7.94 13.47
CA TYR A 39 8.97 7.01 12.62
C TYR A 39 8.05 6.09 13.43
N ASN A 40 6.96 5.64 12.82
CA ASN A 40 6.06 4.68 13.46
C ASN A 40 6.81 3.38 13.81
N PRO A 41 6.55 2.77 14.97
CA PRO A 41 7.17 1.51 15.36
C PRO A 41 6.72 0.38 14.41
N LEU A 42 7.63 -0.57 14.15
CA LEU A 42 7.39 -1.74 13.33
C LEU A 42 7.86 -3.00 14.08
N ASP A 43 6.91 -3.79 14.58
CA ASP A 43 7.23 -5.06 15.22
C ASP A 43 7.34 -6.19 14.19
N LYS A 44 8.56 -6.37 13.67
CA LYS A 44 8.87 -7.42 12.68
C LYS A 44 8.60 -8.82 13.22
N SER A 45 8.89 -9.07 14.49
CA SER A 45 8.75 -10.39 15.10
C SER A 45 7.29 -10.79 15.17
N GLN A 46 6.43 -9.86 15.60
CA GLN A 46 4.99 -10.07 15.67
C GLN A 46 4.39 -10.27 14.27
N ILE A 47 4.79 -9.47 13.28
CA ILE A 47 4.31 -9.60 11.89
C ILE A 47 4.66 -11.00 11.35
N LEU A 48 5.91 -11.43 11.50
CA LEU A 48 6.36 -12.75 11.06
C LEU A 48 5.64 -13.89 11.79
N LYS A 49 5.45 -13.77 13.12
CA LYS A 49 4.71 -14.77 13.91
C LYS A 49 3.25 -14.87 13.46
N LYS A 50 2.57 -13.73 13.32
CA LYS A 50 1.16 -13.70 12.91
C LYS A 50 0.97 -14.16 11.46
N SER A 51 1.92 -13.90 10.57
CA SER A 51 1.82 -14.30 9.16
C SER A 51 1.85 -15.81 8.93
N LYS A 52 2.41 -16.58 9.87
CA LYS A 52 2.48 -18.04 9.84
C LYS A 52 1.23 -18.73 10.40
N LYS A 53 0.31 -17.99 11.04
CA LYS A 53 -0.93 -18.57 11.55
C LYS A 53 -1.74 -19.17 10.41
N PHE A 54 -2.32 -20.35 10.66
CA PHE A 54 -3.16 -21.05 9.69
C PHE A 54 -4.27 -20.14 9.15
N LEU A 55 -4.49 -20.22 7.85
CA LEU A 55 -5.52 -19.48 7.14
C LEU A 55 -6.12 -20.37 6.05
N ASN A 56 -7.36 -20.78 6.23
CA ASN A 56 -8.15 -21.41 5.17
C ASN A 56 -8.74 -20.32 4.26
N PHE A 57 -8.08 -20.05 3.15
CA PHE A 57 -8.50 -19.02 2.19
C PHE A 57 -8.39 -19.52 0.77
N LYS A 58 -9.38 -20.27 0.35
CA LYS A 58 -9.45 -20.96 -0.96
C LYS A 58 -9.31 -20.04 -2.16
N PHE A 59 -9.65 -18.75 -2.02
CA PHE A 59 -9.55 -17.78 -3.13
C PHE A 59 -8.14 -17.67 -3.72
N PHE A 60 -7.11 -17.89 -2.90
CA PHE A 60 -5.70 -17.83 -3.33
C PHE A 60 -5.05 -19.22 -3.53
N ASP A 61 -5.80 -20.32 -3.52
CA ASP A 61 -5.23 -21.67 -3.65
C ASP A 61 -4.82 -22.01 -5.09
N ASP A 62 -5.30 -21.27 -6.11
CA ASP A 62 -4.84 -21.43 -7.49
C ASP A 62 -3.36 -21.01 -7.62
N SER A 63 -2.46 -22.00 -7.76
CA SER A 63 -1.02 -21.78 -7.90
C SER A 63 -0.61 -21.10 -9.20
N LYS A 64 -1.45 -21.15 -10.24
CA LYS A 64 -1.18 -20.57 -11.57
C LYS A 64 -1.56 -19.08 -11.64
N SER A 65 -2.34 -18.58 -10.71
CA SER A 65 -2.76 -17.17 -10.69
C SER A 65 -1.79 -16.29 -9.92
N LEU A 66 -1.49 -15.12 -10.47
CA LEU A 66 -0.80 -14.06 -9.74
C LEU A 66 -1.71 -13.51 -8.63
N LYS A 67 -1.25 -13.51 -7.40
CA LYS A 67 -2.01 -13.14 -6.22
C LYS A 67 -1.67 -11.71 -5.81
N ILE A 68 -2.65 -10.83 -5.90
CA ILE A 68 -2.52 -9.41 -5.62
C ILE A 68 -3.37 -9.08 -4.40
N ILE A 69 -2.83 -8.26 -3.49
CA ILE A 69 -3.56 -7.80 -2.30
C ILE A 69 -3.48 -6.28 -2.14
N ASN A 70 -4.58 -5.71 -1.71
CA ASN A 70 -4.68 -4.35 -1.18
C ASN A 70 -5.31 -4.40 0.21
N ILE A 71 -4.69 -3.75 1.19
CA ILE A 71 -5.21 -3.63 2.55
C ILE A 71 -5.29 -2.15 2.87
N ALA A 72 -6.50 -1.60 2.92
CA ALA A 72 -6.71 -0.17 3.12
C ALA A 72 -8.16 0.16 3.51
N ARG A 73 -8.37 1.29 4.21
CA ARG A 73 -9.73 1.80 4.46
C ARG A 73 -10.44 2.12 3.14
N PHE A 74 -11.71 1.81 3.02
CA PHE A 74 -12.52 2.10 1.82
C PHE A 74 -12.96 3.57 1.80
N THR A 75 -12.04 4.44 1.43
CA THR A 75 -12.19 5.89 1.38
C THR A 75 -11.72 6.46 0.04
N ASN A 76 -12.14 7.68 -0.30
CA ASN A 76 -11.68 8.37 -1.53
C ASN A 76 -10.16 8.59 -1.54
N GLN A 77 -9.53 8.72 -0.36
CA GLN A 77 -8.09 8.84 -0.22
C GLN A 77 -7.35 7.62 -0.76
N LYS A 78 -7.87 6.42 -0.52
CA LYS A 78 -7.20 5.15 -0.90
C LYS A 78 -7.42 4.74 -2.35
N ASP A 79 -8.31 5.43 -3.06
CA ASP A 79 -8.53 5.36 -4.50
C ASP A 79 -8.61 3.94 -5.08
N HIS A 80 -9.50 3.13 -4.52
CA HIS A 80 -9.75 1.78 -5.00
C HIS A 80 -10.24 1.74 -6.45
N ILE A 81 -10.80 2.83 -6.97
CA ILE A 81 -11.24 2.90 -8.37
C ILE A 81 -10.06 2.83 -9.33
N THR A 82 -8.94 3.50 -9.02
CA THR A 82 -7.69 3.35 -9.79
C THR A 82 -7.19 1.90 -9.78
N LEU A 83 -7.24 1.21 -8.61
CA LEU A 83 -6.91 -0.21 -8.51
C LEU A 83 -7.79 -1.07 -9.39
N LEU A 84 -9.12 -0.90 -9.29
CA LEU A 84 -10.10 -1.69 -10.03
C LEU A 84 -10.00 -1.49 -11.54
N LYS A 85 -9.86 -0.24 -12.02
CA LYS A 85 -9.62 0.06 -13.43
C LYS A 85 -8.33 -0.57 -13.95
N GLY A 86 -7.26 -0.52 -13.16
CA GLY A 86 -6.01 -1.19 -13.49
C GLY A 86 -6.17 -2.70 -13.55
N PHE A 87 -6.87 -3.30 -12.60
CA PHE A 87 -7.10 -4.74 -12.53
C PHE A 87 -7.97 -5.24 -13.68
N GLU A 88 -8.99 -4.50 -14.12
CA GLU A 88 -9.80 -4.80 -15.33
C GLU A 88 -8.91 -4.99 -16.57
N LEU A 89 -7.84 -4.20 -16.72
CA LEU A 89 -6.89 -4.35 -17.83
C LEU A 89 -5.97 -5.57 -17.66
N ILE A 90 -5.65 -5.95 -16.43
CA ILE A 90 -4.75 -7.06 -16.12
C ILE A 90 -5.42 -8.39 -16.38
N VAL A 91 -6.66 -8.58 -15.93
CA VAL A 91 -7.38 -9.85 -16.03
C VAL A 91 -7.59 -10.32 -17.46
N LYS A 92 -7.63 -9.37 -18.40
CA LYS A 92 -7.72 -9.66 -19.87
C LYS A 92 -6.42 -10.24 -20.44
N LYS A 93 -5.29 -10.08 -19.75
CA LYS A 93 -3.94 -10.40 -20.25
C LYS A 93 -3.21 -11.42 -19.39
N LYS A 94 -3.68 -11.65 -18.17
CA LYS A 94 -2.96 -12.48 -17.20
C LYS A 94 -3.92 -13.12 -16.20
N LYS A 95 -3.72 -14.40 -15.93
CA LYS A 95 -4.44 -15.11 -14.87
C LYS A 95 -4.03 -14.53 -13.52
N CYS A 96 -4.96 -13.90 -12.82
CA CYS A 96 -4.68 -13.22 -11.54
C CYS A 96 -5.92 -13.17 -10.66
N LYS A 97 -5.67 -12.99 -9.36
CA LYS A 97 -6.68 -12.81 -8.32
C LYS A 97 -6.32 -11.57 -7.50
N LEU A 98 -7.32 -10.78 -7.13
CA LEU A 98 -7.16 -9.59 -6.30
C LEU A 98 -7.98 -9.73 -5.02
N LEU A 99 -7.32 -9.66 -3.88
CA LEU A 99 -7.97 -9.49 -2.58
C LEU A 99 -7.94 -8.02 -2.18
N ILE A 100 -9.10 -7.46 -1.87
CA ILE A 100 -9.25 -6.13 -1.28
C ILE A 100 -9.78 -6.32 0.14
N MET A 101 -9.00 -5.89 1.14
CA MET A 101 -9.34 -6.03 2.56
C MET A 101 -9.43 -4.66 3.21
N GLY A 102 -10.51 -4.41 3.95
CA GLY A 102 -10.65 -3.17 4.70
C GLY A 102 -12.07 -2.87 5.13
N TYR A 103 -12.32 -1.64 5.51
CA TYR A 103 -13.65 -1.14 5.89
C TYR A 103 -13.80 0.32 5.49
N GLY A 104 -15.02 0.81 5.38
CA GLY A 104 -15.32 2.21 5.12
C GLY A 104 -16.46 2.44 4.15
N LYS A 105 -16.82 3.69 3.99
CA LYS A 105 -18.04 4.14 3.28
C LYS A 105 -18.06 3.79 1.78
N ASN A 106 -16.91 3.55 1.16
CA ASN A 106 -16.85 3.25 -0.28
C ASN A 106 -16.99 1.75 -0.59
N LYS A 107 -17.33 0.90 0.38
CA LYS A 107 -17.47 -0.56 0.18
C LYS A 107 -18.43 -0.90 -0.96
N GLU A 108 -19.60 -0.25 -0.97
CA GLU A 108 -20.61 -0.51 -2.01
C GLU A 108 -20.19 0.02 -3.38
N ILE A 109 -19.45 1.14 -3.45
CA ILE A 109 -18.90 1.65 -4.71
C ILE A 109 -17.93 0.62 -5.33
N ILE A 110 -17.07 0.02 -4.49
CA ILE A 110 -16.12 -1.03 -4.90
C ILE A 110 -16.88 -2.25 -5.44
N LYS A 111 -17.87 -2.76 -4.67
CA LYS A 111 -18.67 -3.93 -5.07
C LYS A 111 -19.48 -3.69 -6.35
N ASN A 112 -20.08 -2.50 -6.49
CA ASN A 112 -20.82 -2.13 -7.67
C ASN A 112 -19.95 -2.12 -8.92
N PHE A 113 -18.74 -1.54 -8.85
CA PHE A 113 -17.79 -1.59 -9.96
C PHE A 113 -17.45 -3.03 -10.36
N ILE A 114 -17.17 -3.90 -9.36
CA ILE A 114 -16.85 -5.31 -9.60
C ILE A 114 -17.99 -6.03 -10.33
N ARG A 115 -19.23 -5.82 -9.88
CA ARG A 115 -20.44 -6.40 -10.50
C ARG A 115 -20.63 -5.91 -11.93
N GLN A 116 -20.59 -4.59 -12.15
CA GLN A 116 -20.77 -3.97 -13.48
C GLN A 116 -19.73 -4.45 -14.49
N LYS A 117 -18.49 -4.67 -14.04
CA LYS A 117 -17.37 -5.14 -14.87
C LYS A 117 -17.25 -6.66 -14.93
N LYS A 118 -18.17 -7.41 -14.31
CA LYS A 118 -18.19 -8.89 -14.26
C LYS A 118 -16.86 -9.48 -13.70
N LEU A 119 -16.29 -8.83 -12.68
CA LEU A 119 -14.99 -9.21 -12.11
C LEU A 119 -15.11 -10.10 -10.85
N ASN A 120 -16.31 -10.57 -10.49
CA ASN A 120 -16.57 -11.32 -9.24
C ASN A 120 -15.71 -12.60 -9.09
N ASN A 121 -15.38 -13.27 -10.19
CA ASN A 121 -14.54 -14.48 -10.17
C ASN A 121 -13.05 -14.17 -9.94
N TYR A 122 -12.63 -12.93 -10.06
CA TYR A 122 -11.25 -12.48 -10.01
C TYR A 122 -10.91 -11.60 -8.82
N ILE A 123 -11.94 -10.97 -8.23
CA ILE A 123 -11.77 -10.03 -7.09
C ILE A 123 -12.61 -10.50 -5.92
N ASN A 124 -11.98 -10.61 -4.75
CA ASN A 124 -12.67 -10.81 -3.48
C ASN A 124 -12.52 -9.57 -2.61
N VAL A 125 -13.62 -9.09 -2.02
CA VAL A 125 -13.66 -7.96 -1.09
C VAL A 125 -14.09 -8.46 0.26
N ILE A 126 -13.21 -8.38 1.24
CA ILE A 126 -13.51 -8.80 2.61
C ILE A 126 -13.36 -7.64 3.60
N ASP A 127 -14.03 -7.74 4.72
CA ASP A 127 -13.87 -6.81 5.82
C ASP A 127 -12.47 -6.94 6.45
N PHE A 128 -12.04 -5.90 7.14
CA PHE A 128 -10.75 -5.91 7.83
C PHE A 128 -10.71 -7.06 8.84
N GLN A 129 -9.58 -7.71 8.90
CA GLN A 129 -9.32 -8.86 9.78
C GLN A 129 -8.28 -8.48 10.84
N ASP A 130 -8.41 -9.00 12.06
CA ASP A 130 -7.47 -8.77 13.17
C ASP A 130 -6.06 -9.26 12.85
N ASN A 131 -5.96 -10.25 11.97
CA ASN A 131 -4.68 -10.73 11.46
C ASN A 131 -4.62 -10.59 9.93
N PRO A 132 -4.27 -9.43 9.40
CA PRO A 132 -4.13 -9.25 7.96
C PRO A 132 -2.86 -9.90 7.40
N TYR A 133 -1.89 -10.23 8.26
CA TYR A 133 -0.56 -10.68 7.84
C TYR A 133 -0.55 -12.07 7.21
N ASN A 134 -1.43 -12.98 7.62
CA ASN A 134 -1.54 -14.30 7.00
C ASN A 134 -2.14 -14.22 5.58
N TYR A 135 -3.08 -13.30 5.33
CA TYR A 135 -3.55 -12.99 3.96
C TYR A 135 -2.46 -12.34 3.12
N LEU A 136 -1.78 -11.33 3.67
CA LEU A 136 -0.66 -10.66 3.01
C LEU A 136 0.45 -11.65 2.68
N ASN A 137 0.71 -12.62 3.54
CA ASN A 137 1.72 -13.65 3.31
C ASN A 137 1.40 -14.58 2.13
N LYS A 138 0.12 -14.83 1.83
CA LYS A 138 -0.32 -15.62 0.68
C LYS A 138 -0.23 -14.86 -0.66
N ALA A 139 -0.05 -13.54 -0.66
CA ALA A 139 0.02 -12.74 -1.87
C ALA A 139 1.44 -12.68 -2.46
N ASP A 140 1.53 -12.38 -3.77
CA ASP A 140 2.79 -12.11 -4.48
C ASP A 140 3.09 -10.62 -4.50
N ILE A 141 2.07 -9.80 -4.75
CA ILE A 141 2.17 -8.36 -4.91
C ILE A 141 1.25 -7.65 -3.92
N PHE A 142 1.78 -6.66 -3.23
CA PHE A 142 1.00 -5.66 -2.49
C PHE A 142 0.84 -4.40 -3.34
N VAL A 143 -0.38 -3.89 -3.46
CA VAL A 143 -0.67 -2.67 -4.23
C VAL A 143 -1.28 -1.60 -3.34
N LEU A 144 -0.76 -0.36 -3.43
CA LEU A 144 -1.34 0.84 -2.82
C LEU A 144 -1.62 1.90 -3.89
N THR A 145 -2.85 2.43 -3.92
CA THR A 145 -3.30 3.37 -4.96
C THR A 145 -3.65 4.75 -4.41
N SER A 146 -3.24 5.07 -3.20
CA SER A 146 -3.64 6.26 -2.46
C SER A 146 -3.32 7.56 -3.20
N LYS A 147 -4.19 8.55 -3.02
CA LYS A 147 -3.99 9.92 -3.51
C LYS A 147 -3.02 10.72 -2.64
N PHE A 148 -2.98 10.43 -1.36
CA PHE A 148 -2.06 11.01 -0.36
C PHE A 148 -1.94 10.09 0.84
N GLU A 149 -0.79 10.13 1.51
CA GLU A 149 -0.48 9.34 2.72
C GLU A 149 0.29 10.20 3.74
N GLY A 150 0.43 9.66 4.93
CA GLY A 150 1.48 10.07 5.86
C GLY A 150 2.69 9.15 5.70
N LEU A 151 2.85 8.20 6.63
CA LEU A 151 3.76 7.07 6.47
C LEU A 151 2.92 5.78 6.47
N PRO A 152 2.63 5.18 5.32
CA PRO A 152 1.75 4.01 5.25
C PRO A 152 2.45 2.75 5.78
N ASN A 153 2.19 2.39 7.05
CA ASN A 153 2.80 1.23 7.72
C ASN A 153 2.61 -0.07 6.93
N VAL A 154 1.48 -0.20 6.22
CA VAL A 154 1.20 -1.40 5.42
C VAL A 154 2.26 -1.68 4.34
N LEU A 155 2.97 -0.66 3.85
CA LEU A 155 4.12 -0.86 2.94
C LEU A 155 5.30 -1.49 3.68
N LEU A 156 5.57 -1.05 4.92
CA LEU A 156 6.62 -1.64 5.77
C LEU A 156 6.27 -3.08 6.14
N GLU A 157 5.01 -3.35 6.48
CA GLU A 157 4.50 -4.69 6.76
C GLU A 157 4.66 -5.62 5.54
N ALA A 158 4.37 -5.12 4.34
CA ALA A 158 4.58 -5.85 3.10
C ALA A 158 6.08 -6.13 2.84
N GLN A 159 6.97 -5.20 3.18
CA GLN A 159 8.43 -5.42 3.10
C GLN A 159 8.89 -6.49 4.10
N VAL A 160 8.38 -6.51 5.34
CA VAL A 160 8.67 -7.56 6.33
C VAL A 160 8.30 -8.94 5.79
N LEU A 161 7.17 -9.04 5.10
CA LEU A 161 6.69 -10.29 4.51
C LEU A 161 7.23 -10.57 3.10
N LYS A 162 8.26 -9.80 2.69
CA LYS A 162 8.94 -9.98 1.40
C LYS A 162 7.99 -9.97 0.20
N LYS A 163 7.00 -9.07 0.21
CA LYS A 163 6.09 -8.90 -0.91
C LYS A 163 6.64 -7.87 -1.88
N PHE A 164 6.44 -8.09 -3.19
CA PHE A 164 6.73 -7.05 -4.16
C PHE A 164 5.69 -5.93 -4.01
N ILE A 165 6.15 -4.69 -3.95
CA ILE A 165 5.28 -3.54 -3.70
C ILE A 165 5.17 -2.71 -4.96
N ILE A 166 3.92 -2.36 -5.32
CA ILE A 166 3.62 -1.35 -6.35
C ILE A 166 2.74 -0.29 -5.69
N SER A 167 3.21 0.94 -5.61
CA SER A 167 2.50 2.03 -4.95
C SER A 167 2.34 3.25 -5.84
N SER A 168 1.26 3.99 -5.65
CA SER A 168 1.18 5.36 -6.17
C SER A 168 2.32 6.20 -5.59
N ASP A 169 2.92 7.06 -6.42
CA ASP A 169 3.88 8.10 -6.01
C ASP A 169 3.10 9.32 -5.49
N CYS A 170 2.28 9.10 -4.47
CA CYS A 170 1.51 10.16 -3.86
C CYS A 170 2.35 10.99 -2.90
N PRO A 171 1.92 12.23 -2.59
CA PRO A 171 2.59 13.05 -1.58
C PRO A 171 2.75 12.30 -0.27
N THR A 172 3.95 12.35 0.29
CA THR A 172 4.43 11.73 1.52
C THR A 172 4.46 10.19 1.52
N GLY A 173 5.35 9.60 2.27
CA GLY A 173 5.43 8.18 2.62
C GLY A 173 5.87 7.20 1.55
N PRO A 174 5.12 6.88 0.51
CA PRO A 174 5.47 5.80 -0.41
C PRO A 174 6.85 5.95 -1.07
N LYS A 175 7.16 7.12 -1.58
CA LYS A 175 8.47 7.43 -2.18
C LYS A 175 9.62 7.28 -1.19
N GLU A 176 9.41 7.72 0.06
CA GLU A 176 10.37 7.58 1.14
C GLU A 176 10.60 6.11 1.52
N ILE A 177 9.53 5.34 1.72
CA ILE A 177 9.58 3.91 2.08
C ILE A 177 10.21 3.08 0.95
N LEU A 178 9.83 3.35 -0.29
CA LEU A 178 10.32 2.60 -1.46
C LEU A 178 11.65 3.15 -2.02
N LYS A 179 12.29 4.12 -1.32
CA LYS A 179 13.58 4.72 -1.70
C LYS A 179 13.63 5.08 -3.19
N ASN A 180 12.68 5.92 -3.64
CA ASN A 180 12.55 6.33 -5.04
C ASN A 180 12.47 5.15 -6.04
N GLY A 181 11.78 4.07 -5.66
CA GLY A 181 11.58 2.89 -6.51
C GLY A 181 12.66 1.80 -6.41
N LYS A 182 13.68 1.94 -5.53
CA LYS A 182 14.69 0.91 -5.29
C LYS A 182 14.12 -0.32 -4.56
N TYR A 183 13.07 -0.14 -3.75
CA TYR A 183 12.46 -1.20 -2.92
C TYR A 183 11.08 -1.68 -3.40
N GLY A 184 10.67 -1.25 -4.56
CA GLY A 184 9.39 -1.56 -5.19
C GLY A 184 9.17 -0.67 -6.40
N ASP A 185 7.97 -0.67 -6.97
CA ASP A 185 7.65 0.19 -8.10
C ASP A 185 6.72 1.32 -7.69
N LEU A 186 6.94 2.50 -8.30
CA LEU A 186 6.08 3.68 -8.14
C LEU A 186 5.35 3.98 -9.46
N PHE A 187 4.12 4.48 -9.38
CA PHE A 187 3.35 4.97 -10.51
C PHE A 187 2.61 6.26 -10.13
N ASN A 188 2.30 7.11 -11.09
CA ASN A 188 1.62 8.39 -10.82
C ASN A 188 0.20 8.16 -10.27
N VAL A 189 -0.21 9.00 -9.33
CA VAL A 189 -1.57 8.97 -8.74
C VAL A 189 -2.62 8.95 -9.84
N GLY A 190 -3.57 8.00 -9.76
CA GLY A 190 -4.64 7.84 -10.74
C GLY A 190 -4.26 7.13 -12.04
N ASP A 191 -2.97 6.88 -12.31
CA ASP A 191 -2.51 6.24 -13.54
C ASP A 191 -2.68 4.71 -13.47
N TYR A 192 -3.94 4.27 -13.60
CA TYR A 192 -4.29 2.85 -13.62
C TYR A 192 -3.68 2.09 -14.83
N LYS A 193 -3.35 2.79 -15.93
CA LYS A 193 -2.72 2.16 -17.09
C LYS A 193 -1.27 1.78 -16.79
N ASN A 194 -0.51 2.65 -16.13
CA ASN A 194 0.87 2.37 -15.71
C ASN A 194 0.89 1.30 -14.61
N LEU A 195 -0.02 1.37 -13.63
CA LEU A 195 -0.21 0.32 -12.63
C LEU A 195 -0.38 -1.05 -13.31
N SER A 196 -1.31 -1.15 -14.27
CA SER A 196 -1.55 -2.41 -14.99
C SER A 196 -0.32 -2.92 -15.73
N LYS A 197 0.43 -2.05 -16.42
CA LYS A 197 1.68 -2.39 -17.11
C LYS A 197 2.72 -2.98 -16.15
N LYS A 198 2.90 -2.38 -14.96
CA LYS A 198 3.85 -2.85 -13.94
C LYS A 198 3.47 -4.25 -13.42
N ILE A 199 2.19 -4.48 -13.13
CA ILE A 199 1.71 -5.79 -12.66
C ILE A 199 1.84 -6.86 -13.76
N ILE A 200 1.51 -6.55 -15.00
CA ILE A 200 1.66 -7.49 -16.12
C ILE A 200 3.13 -7.89 -16.33
N ARG A 201 4.05 -6.96 -16.16
CA ARG A 201 5.50 -7.19 -16.31
C ARG A 201 6.12 -7.94 -15.13
N TYR A 202 5.43 -8.10 -14.00
CA TYR A 202 6.00 -8.69 -12.77
C TYR A 202 6.73 -10.01 -13.02
N ASN A 203 6.11 -10.98 -13.69
CA ASN A 203 6.74 -12.29 -13.94
C ASN A 203 7.92 -12.23 -14.92
N LYS A 204 7.93 -11.25 -15.83
CA LYS A 204 9.03 -11.08 -16.79
C LYS A 204 10.31 -10.54 -16.11
N ASN A 205 10.17 -9.89 -14.97
CA ASN A 205 11.26 -9.22 -14.26
C ASN A 205 11.55 -9.85 -12.89
N LEU A 206 11.34 -11.14 -12.72
CA LEU A 206 11.44 -11.81 -11.41
C LEU A 206 12.79 -11.60 -10.72
N LYS A 207 13.91 -11.66 -11.46
CA LYS A 207 15.25 -11.41 -10.89
C LYS A 207 15.36 -10.00 -10.30
N VAL A 208 14.94 -8.98 -11.04
CA VAL A 208 14.95 -7.58 -10.61
C VAL A 208 14.01 -7.39 -9.42
N ASN A 209 12.81 -7.96 -9.47
CA ASN A 209 11.84 -7.84 -8.40
C ASN A 209 12.32 -8.51 -7.11
N ARG A 210 12.94 -9.69 -7.19
CA ARG A 210 13.59 -10.35 -6.03
C ARG A 210 14.70 -9.49 -5.43
N SER A 211 15.52 -8.86 -6.27
CA SER A 211 16.54 -7.92 -5.79
C SER A 211 15.93 -6.76 -5.01
N LYS A 212 14.89 -6.12 -5.54
CA LYS A 212 14.17 -5.04 -4.84
C LYS A 212 13.58 -5.48 -3.50
N ILE A 213 12.95 -6.67 -3.48
CA ILE A 213 12.38 -7.26 -2.26
C ILE A 213 13.47 -7.49 -1.20
N ASN A 214 14.59 -8.10 -1.59
CA ASN A 214 15.70 -8.38 -0.66
C ASN A 214 16.34 -7.10 -0.15
N LEU A 215 16.56 -6.11 -1.00
CA LEU A 215 17.05 -4.79 -0.58
C LEU A 215 16.11 -4.12 0.41
N ALA A 216 14.80 -4.16 0.16
CA ALA A 216 13.80 -3.63 1.07
C ALA A 216 13.86 -4.31 2.44
N TYR A 217 13.83 -5.65 2.45
CA TYR A 217 13.85 -6.44 3.69
C TYR A 217 15.12 -6.21 4.52
N ASN A 218 16.31 -6.23 3.88
CA ASN A 218 17.59 -6.08 4.56
C ASN A 218 17.80 -4.66 5.13
N ASN A 219 17.14 -3.66 4.55
CA ASN A 219 17.22 -2.28 5.04
C ASN A 219 16.12 -1.86 6.02
N LEU A 220 15.26 -2.78 6.42
CA LEU A 220 14.30 -2.53 7.51
C LEU A 220 15.03 -2.47 8.85
N LYS A 221 15.43 -1.27 9.26
CA LYS A 221 16.15 -1.01 10.54
C LYS A 221 15.22 -0.81 11.76
N ARG A 222 13.95 -1.15 11.66
CA ARG A 222 12.93 -0.86 12.70
C ARG A 222 12.40 -2.13 13.30
#